data_d6d8e2444221c2af0b3bfa54df18d0b5
#
_entry.id   d6d8e2444221c2af0b3bfa54df18d0b5
#
_cell.length_a   1.000
_cell.length_b   1.000
_cell.length_c   1.000
_cell.angle_alpha   90.00
_cell.angle_beta   90.00
_cell.angle_gamma   90.00
#
_symmetry.space_group_name_H-M   'P 1'
#
loop_
_entity.id
_entity.type
_entity.pdbx_description
1 polymer ?
#
loop_
_entity_poly.entity_id
_entity_poly.type
_entity_poly.pdbx_seq_one_letter_code
_entity_poly.pdbx_strand_id
1 'polypeptide(L)' 'MFEHRQEKMEKMKQENEDFLRVFNRHQELDKRVTAAEIGMAPMEDLALNQLKKEKLWAKDQLARMMDTVAS' A
#
# COMPACT_ATOMS: atom_id res chain seq x y z
N MET A 1 17.03 5.61 -10.03
CA MET A 1 16.26 6.14 -8.92
C MET A 1 15.14 5.22 -8.49
N PHE A 2 14.25 4.86 -9.40
CA PHE A 2 13.20 3.91 -9.08
C PHE A 2 13.74 2.55 -8.68
N GLU A 3 14.85 2.15 -9.29
CA GLU A 3 15.47 0.87 -9.00
C GLU A 3 15.93 0.77 -7.55
N HIS A 4 16.53 1.82 -7.02
CA HIS A 4 16.95 1.85 -5.62
C HIS A 4 15.77 1.74 -4.67
N ARG A 5 14.66 2.39 -5.01
CA ARG A 5 13.49 2.35 -4.16
C ARG A 5 12.84 0.98 -4.16
N GLN A 6 12.81 0.31 -5.32
CA GLN A 6 12.28 -1.04 -5.41
C GLN A 6 13.16 -2.05 -4.67
N GLU A 7 14.47 -1.94 -4.81
CA GLU A 7 15.41 -2.81 -4.10
C GLU A 7 15.26 -2.64 -2.60
N LYS A 8 15.15 -1.41 -2.12
CA LYS A 8 14.96 -1.11 -0.72
C LYS A 8 13.65 -1.69 -0.21
N MET A 9 12.58 -1.55 -0.99
CA MET A 9 11.28 -2.08 -0.63
C MET A 9 11.32 -3.61 -0.53
N GLU A 10 11.94 -4.29 -1.50
CA GLU A 10 12.08 -5.74 -1.49
C GLU A 10 12.87 -6.20 -0.27
N LYS A 11 13.95 -5.50 0.04
CA LYS A 11 14.76 -5.81 1.21
C LYS A 11 13.97 -5.65 2.50
N MET A 12 13.21 -4.58 2.61
CA MET A 12 12.39 -4.33 3.80
C MET A 12 11.30 -5.38 3.96
N LYS A 13 10.71 -5.86 2.88
CA LYS A 13 9.72 -6.93 2.93
C LYS A 13 10.31 -8.22 3.50
N GLN A 14 11.58 -8.48 3.22
CA GLN A 14 12.26 -9.67 3.71
C GLN A 14 12.71 -9.54 5.17
N GLU A 15 13.11 -8.36 5.57
CA GLU A 15 13.72 -8.12 6.87
C GLU A 15 12.74 -7.63 7.94
N ASN A 16 11.60 -7.10 7.54
CA ASN A 16 10.66 -6.47 8.47
C ASN A 16 9.24 -7.00 8.25
N GLU A 17 8.76 -7.80 9.20
CA GLU A 17 7.43 -8.39 9.12
C GLU A 17 6.32 -7.34 9.12
N ASP A 18 6.49 -6.28 9.90
CA ASP A 18 5.49 -5.22 9.96
C ASP A 18 5.38 -4.51 8.62
N PHE A 19 6.52 -4.26 7.97
CA PHE A 19 6.54 -3.65 6.65
C PHE A 19 5.82 -4.55 5.64
N LEU A 20 6.12 -5.84 5.66
CA LEU A 20 5.48 -6.79 4.76
C LEU A 20 3.95 -6.81 4.97
N ARG A 21 3.51 -6.77 6.21
CA ARG A 21 2.09 -6.76 6.54
C ARG A 21 1.39 -5.53 5.97
N VAL A 22 1.97 -4.35 6.18
CA VAL A 22 1.41 -3.10 5.65
C VAL A 22 1.46 -3.08 4.14
N PHE A 23 2.54 -3.58 3.56
CA PHE A 23 2.69 -3.67 2.10
C PHE A 23 1.59 -4.56 1.50
N ASN A 24 1.36 -5.73 2.06
CA ASN A 24 0.32 -6.64 1.59
C ASN A 24 -1.07 -6.01 1.73
N ARG A 25 -1.31 -5.29 2.81
CA ARG A 25 -2.59 -4.58 3.01
C ARG A 25 -2.78 -3.51 1.94
N HIS A 26 -1.73 -2.75 1.64
CA HIS A 26 -1.79 -1.74 0.59
C HIS A 26 -2.10 -2.36 -0.77
N GLN A 27 -1.47 -3.49 -1.09
CA GLN A 27 -1.72 -4.19 -2.34
C GLN A 27 -3.17 -4.65 -2.44
N GLU A 28 -3.70 -5.21 -1.37
CA GLU A 28 -5.08 -5.67 -1.35
C GLU A 28 -6.06 -4.51 -1.52
N LEU A 29 -5.84 -3.41 -0.81
CA LEU A 29 -6.68 -2.23 -0.92
C LEU A 29 -6.62 -1.62 -2.32
N ASP A 30 -5.43 -1.59 -2.92
CA ASP A 30 -5.26 -1.08 -4.28
C ASP A 30 -6.07 -1.91 -5.27
N LYS A 31 -6.04 -3.22 -5.16
CA LYS A 31 -6.81 -4.10 -6.02
C LYS A 31 -8.30 -3.87 -5.89
N ARG A 32 -8.79 -3.72 -4.67
CA ARG A 32 -10.20 -3.49 -4.40
C ARG A 32 -10.68 -2.15 -4.96
N VAL A 33 -9.89 -1.10 -4.73
CA VAL A 33 -10.23 0.23 -5.25
C VAL A 33 -10.25 0.21 -6.77
N THR A 34 -9.24 -0.38 -7.38
CA THR A 34 -9.16 -0.47 -8.83
C THR A 34 -10.35 -1.24 -9.42
N ALA A 35 -10.70 -2.39 -8.82
CA ALA A 35 -11.83 -3.18 -9.27
C ALA A 35 -13.15 -2.40 -9.19
N ALA A 36 -13.33 -1.62 -8.13
CA ALA A 36 -14.52 -0.80 -7.97
C ALA A 36 -14.57 0.32 -9.02
N GLU A 37 -13.44 0.95 -9.29
CA GLU A 37 -13.38 2.07 -10.23
C GLU A 37 -13.60 1.66 -11.67
N ILE A 38 -13.15 0.46 -12.04
CA ILE A 38 -13.36 -0.05 -13.41
C ILE A 38 -14.67 -0.83 -13.56
N GLY A 39 -15.47 -0.91 -12.49
CA GLY A 39 -16.80 -1.53 -12.56
C GLY A 39 -16.82 -3.04 -12.42
N MET A 40 -15.71 -3.68 -12.13
CA MET A 40 -15.68 -5.14 -11.91
C MET A 40 -16.28 -5.56 -10.58
N ALA A 41 -16.16 -4.70 -9.57
CA ALA A 41 -16.74 -4.95 -8.25
C ALA A 41 -17.37 -3.64 -7.75
N PRO A 42 -18.58 -3.31 -8.25
CA PRO A 42 -19.25 -2.05 -7.89
C PRO A 42 -19.45 -1.94 -6.38
N MET A 43 -19.27 -0.73 -5.87
CA MET A 43 -19.35 -0.48 -4.45
C MET A 43 -19.94 0.92 -4.23
N GLU A 44 -20.62 1.10 -3.10
CA GLU A 44 -21.18 2.40 -2.77
C GLU A 44 -20.07 3.43 -2.56
N ASP A 45 -20.37 4.67 -2.86
CA ASP A 45 -19.39 5.77 -2.76
C ASP A 45 -18.76 5.86 -1.37
N LEU A 46 -19.57 5.68 -0.34
CA LEU A 46 -19.07 5.76 1.03
C LEU A 46 -18.04 4.65 1.30
N ALA A 47 -18.35 3.43 0.89
CA ALA A 47 -17.44 2.29 1.06
C ALA A 47 -16.17 2.48 0.26
N LEU A 48 -16.28 2.96 -0.97
CA LEU A 48 -15.11 3.23 -1.83
C LEU A 48 -14.23 4.31 -1.22
N ASN A 49 -14.82 5.37 -0.69
CA ASN A 49 -14.07 6.43 -0.04
C ASN A 49 -13.32 5.94 1.19
N GLN A 50 -13.91 5.04 1.96
CA GLN A 50 -13.24 4.43 3.10
C GLN A 50 -12.03 3.59 2.67
N LEU A 51 -12.18 2.81 1.61
CA LEU A 51 -11.07 2.03 1.07
C LEU A 51 -9.94 2.92 0.57
N LYS A 52 -10.28 4.03 -0.08
CA LYS A 52 -9.28 4.99 -0.54
C LYS A 52 -8.51 5.61 0.61
N LYS A 53 -9.20 5.92 1.70
CA LYS A 53 -8.56 6.45 2.91
C LYS A 53 -7.62 5.44 3.54
N GLU A 54 -8.04 4.19 3.63
CA GLU A 54 -7.19 3.12 4.16
C GLU A 54 -5.97 2.90 3.27
N LYS A 55 -6.16 2.93 1.96
CA LYS A 55 -5.07 2.79 1.00
C LYS A 55 -4.05 3.91 1.19
N LEU A 56 -4.51 5.13 1.34
CA LEU A 56 -3.64 6.28 1.57
C LEU A 56 -2.89 6.14 2.90
N TRP A 57 -3.59 5.70 3.95
CA TRP A 57 -2.97 5.45 5.24
C TRP A 57 -1.85 4.41 5.11
N ALA A 58 -2.12 3.30 4.44
CA ALA A 58 -1.12 2.25 4.25
C ALA A 58 0.09 2.76 3.48
N LYS A 59 -0.14 3.56 2.44
CA LYS A 59 0.92 4.17 1.66
C LYS A 59 1.78 5.10 2.53
N ASP A 60 1.15 5.89 3.37
CA ASP A 60 1.87 6.79 4.28
C ASP A 60 2.71 6.01 5.29
N GLN A 61 2.17 4.91 5.82
CA GLN A 61 2.92 4.05 6.74
C GLN A 61 4.14 3.44 6.06
N LEU A 62 3.99 2.96 4.82
CA LEU A 62 5.12 2.42 4.07
C LEU A 62 6.20 3.48 3.86
N ALA A 63 5.81 4.69 3.49
CA ALA A 63 6.75 5.78 3.29
C ALA A 63 7.50 6.12 4.57
N ARG A 64 6.79 6.19 5.69
CA ARG A 64 7.42 6.47 6.99
C ARG A 64 8.40 5.38 7.40
N MET A 65 8.00 4.13 7.21
CA MET A 65 8.88 3.00 7.55
C MET A 65 10.13 3.00 6.69
N MET A 66 10.00 3.33 5.40
CA MET A 66 11.15 3.44 4.50
C MET A 66 12.07 4.58 4.92
N ASP A 67 11.51 5.73 5.29
CA ASP A 67 12.30 6.89 5.72
C ASP A 67 13.05 6.61 7.02
N THR A 68 12.43 5.89 7.95
CA THR A 68 13.05 5.56 9.23
C THR A 68 14.28 4.68 9.05
N VAL A 69 14.28 3.82 8.05
CA VAL A 69 15.38 2.88 7.79
C VAL A 69 16.37 3.44 6.77
N ALA A 70 16.10 4.60 6.23
CA ALA A 70 16.85 5.18 5.11
C ALA A 70 18.20 5.77 5.48
N SER A 71 18.57 5.78 6.70
CA SER A 71 19.85 6.35 7.11
C SER A 71 21.03 5.53 6.66
#